data_ae93fd73e20203665fbbcd085230bb77
#
_entry.id   ae93fd73e20203665fbbcd085230bb77
#
_cell.length_a   1.000
_cell.length_b   1.000
_cell.length_c   1.000
_cell.angle_alpha   90.00
_cell.angle_beta   90.00
_cell.angle_gamma   90.00
#
_symmetry.space_group_name_H-M   'P 1'
#
loop_
_entity.id
_entity.type
_entity.pdbx_description
1 polymer ?
#
loop_
_entity_poly.entity_id
_entity_poly.type
_entity_poly.pdbx_seq_one_letter_code
_entity_poly.pdbx_strand_id
1 'polypeptide(L)'
;MEEFQRQLLTVLGALICLCTLVKCIRFLKYIFPHTWNALPQAFFRSLGEWAVVTGAGDGLGKAYSFELAKRGLNIVMISRTLEKLQRVASEVEEATGQKVKIIQADFTKDSVYKNIEESVEGLEIGVLVNNVGMLHNPLPCRFLNGPDIDESLINCNIISVIKMTQIILKKMEPRQKGLILNLSSGLGTFPCPLYTMYSASKAFICTFSKALQAEYKEKGIIIQACILQLIPLWVFHSDRLQETVLHAFTRYLK
;
A
#
# COMPACT_ATOMS: atom_id res chain seq x y z
N MET A 1 -11.88 33.67 50.57
CA MET A 1 -11.92 33.92 49.11
C MET A 1 -10.62 33.52 48.40
N GLU A 2 -9.46 33.87 48.94
CA GLU A 2 -8.15 33.56 48.33
C GLU A 2 -7.86 32.05 48.22
N GLU A 3 -8.22 31.26 49.21
CA GLU A 3 -7.98 29.82 49.23
C GLU A 3 -8.82 29.08 48.18
N PHE A 4 -10.07 29.49 47.99
CA PHE A 4 -10.95 28.97 46.93
C PHE A 4 -10.43 29.32 45.52
N GLN A 5 -9.97 30.56 45.32
CA GLN A 5 -9.37 30.96 44.04
C GLN A 5 -8.08 30.19 43.74
N ARG A 6 -7.26 29.93 44.72
CA ARG A 6 -6.03 29.16 44.60
C ARG A 6 -6.31 27.69 44.26
N GLN A 7 -7.30 27.07 44.90
CA GLN A 7 -7.74 25.72 44.57
C GLN A 7 -8.33 25.63 43.15
N LEU A 8 -9.15 26.60 42.76
CA LEU A 8 -9.73 26.68 41.43
C LEU A 8 -8.65 26.80 40.34
N LEU A 9 -7.64 27.67 40.52
CA LEU A 9 -6.51 27.84 39.63
C LEU A 9 -5.66 26.55 39.51
N THR A 10 -5.49 25.85 40.63
CA THR A 10 -4.74 24.57 40.65
C THR A 10 -5.47 23.50 39.85
N VAL A 11 -6.78 23.38 40.00
CA VAL A 11 -7.61 22.43 39.24
C VAL A 11 -7.62 22.77 37.75
N LEU A 12 -7.77 24.05 37.40
CA LEU A 12 -7.72 24.52 36.03
C LEU A 12 -6.34 24.23 35.38
N GLY A 13 -5.25 24.51 36.08
CA GLY A 13 -3.90 24.21 35.65
C GLY A 13 -3.67 22.72 35.41
N ALA A 14 -4.14 21.87 36.33
CA ALA A 14 -4.06 20.43 36.21
C ALA A 14 -4.84 19.90 34.98
N LEU A 15 -6.05 20.44 34.72
CA LEU A 15 -6.85 20.10 33.53
C LEU A 15 -6.15 20.49 32.22
N ILE A 16 -5.58 21.70 32.18
CA ILE A 16 -4.83 22.18 31.01
C ILE A 16 -3.61 21.26 30.75
N CYS A 17 -2.85 20.95 31.81
CA CYS A 17 -1.71 20.03 31.70
C CYS A 17 -2.12 18.65 31.21
N LEU A 18 -3.22 18.09 31.75
CA LEU A 18 -3.74 16.79 31.31
C LEU A 18 -4.18 16.82 29.84
N CYS A 19 -4.92 17.84 29.41
CA CYS A 19 -5.33 18.02 28.02
C CYS A 19 -4.13 18.14 27.08
N THR A 20 -3.10 18.88 27.49
CA THR A 20 -1.86 19.05 26.72
C THR A 20 -1.10 17.73 26.63
N LEU A 21 -0.98 16.99 27.73
CA LEU A 21 -0.34 15.68 27.76
C LEU A 21 -1.05 14.68 26.83
N VAL A 22 -2.38 14.62 26.86
CA VAL A 22 -3.16 13.77 25.96
C VAL A 22 -2.95 14.14 24.48
N LYS A 23 -2.90 15.45 24.18
CA LYS A 23 -2.60 15.93 22.81
C LYS A 23 -1.17 15.54 22.40
N CYS A 24 -0.18 15.70 23.26
CA CYS A 24 1.20 15.28 23.02
C CYS A 24 1.31 13.77 22.78
N ILE A 25 0.66 12.94 23.60
CA ILE A 25 0.64 11.48 23.43
C ILE A 25 -0.02 11.11 22.08
N ARG A 26 -1.14 11.75 21.72
CA ARG A 26 -1.78 11.53 20.41
C ARG A 26 -0.87 11.93 19.26
N PHE A 27 -0.16 13.04 19.39
CA PHE A 27 0.80 13.52 18.39
C PHE A 27 2.00 12.57 18.26
N LEU A 28 2.56 12.10 19.38
CA LEU A 28 3.63 11.09 19.38
C LEU A 28 3.17 9.77 18.74
N LYS A 29 1.96 9.30 19.06
CA LYS A 29 1.35 8.14 18.39
C LYS A 29 1.16 8.36 16.88
N TYR A 30 0.91 9.58 16.46
CA TYR A 30 0.79 9.94 15.05
C TYR A 30 2.15 9.94 14.33
N ILE A 31 3.21 10.43 14.98
CA ILE A 31 4.57 10.50 14.41
C ILE A 31 5.27 9.14 14.44
N PHE A 32 5.09 8.36 15.52
CA PHE A 32 5.75 7.07 15.73
C PHE A 32 4.73 5.91 15.80
N PRO A 33 3.96 5.66 14.73
CA PRO A 33 2.90 4.64 14.76
C PRO A 33 3.44 3.22 14.92
N HIS A 34 4.62 2.91 14.41
CA HIS A 34 5.19 1.58 14.43
C HIS A 34 5.73 1.13 15.79
N THR A 35 6.11 2.04 16.67
CA THR A 35 6.53 1.70 18.04
C THR A 35 5.37 1.24 18.92
N TRP A 36 4.12 1.61 18.55
CA TRP A 36 2.93 1.41 19.38
C TRP A 36 1.95 0.37 18.83
N ASN A 37 2.04 0.00 17.55
CA ASN A 37 1.02 -0.82 16.88
C ASN A 37 1.59 -1.70 15.74
N ALA A 38 2.77 -2.29 15.91
CA ALA A 38 3.27 -3.26 14.95
C ALA A 38 2.30 -4.46 14.90
N LEU A 39 1.75 -4.76 13.71
CA LEU A 39 0.94 -5.95 13.53
C LEU A 39 1.81 -7.20 13.71
N PRO A 40 1.37 -8.17 14.52
CA PRO A 40 2.15 -9.37 14.77
C PRO A 40 2.31 -10.19 13.48
N GLN A 41 3.42 -10.91 13.35
CA GLN A 41 3.65 -11.83 12.21
C GLN A 41 2.52 -12.86 12.07
N ALA A 42 1.96 -13.33 13.20
CA ALA A 42 0.84 -14.26 13.23
C ALA A 42 -0.38 -13.74 12.46
N PHE A 43 -0.63 -12.42 12.44
CA PHE A 43 -1.71 -11.84 11.66
C PHE A 43 -1.53 -12.11 10.16
N PHE A 44 -0.36 -11.83 9.60
CA PHE A 44 -0.11 -12.02 8.17
C PHE A 44 -0.17 -13.49 7.78
N ARG A 45 0.42 -14.39 8.58
CA ARG A 45 0.36 -15.83 8.36
C ARG A 45 -1.05 -16.40 8.46
N SER A 46 -1.92 -15.80 9.27
CA SER A 46 -3.33 -16.23 9.37
C SER A 46 -4.14 -15.91 8.11
N LEU A 47 -3.68 -14.98 7.27
CA LEU A 47 -4.36 -14.61 6.03
C LEU A 47 -4.10 -15.62 4.90
N GLY A 48 -2.93 -16.26 4.87
CA GLY A 48 -2.52 -17.23 3.86
C GLY A 48 -0.99 -17.33 3.77
N GLU A 49 -0.50 -18.20 2.90
CA GLU A 49 0.94 -18.48 2.76
C GLU A 49 1.68 -17.53 1.81
N TRP A 50 0.98 -16.91 0.87
CA TRP A 50 1.57 -16.13 -0.21
C TRP A 50 1.09 -14.69 -0.22
N ALA A 51 1.99 -13.80 -0.58
CA ALA A 51 1.68 -12.41 -0.93
C ALA A 51 2.02 -12.14 -2.39
N VAL A 52 1.13 -11.45 -3.09
CA VAL A 52 1.33 -11.00 -4.48
C VAL A 52 1.65 -9.51 -4.47
N VAL A 53 2.76 -9.12 -5.10
CA VAL A 53 3.20 -7.72 -5.20
C VAL A 53 3.41 -7.34 -6.65
N THR A 54 2.63 -6.37 -7.15
CA THR A 54 2.81 -5.81 -8.50
C THR A 54 3.81 -4.65 -8.49
N GLY A 55 4.61 -4.51 -9.55
CA GLY A 55 5.69 -3.53 -9.59
C GLY A 55 6.80 -3.83 -8.58
N ALA A 56 7.11 -5.11 -8.35
CA ALA A 56 8.00 -5.57 -7.28
C ALA A 56 9.50 -5.41 -7.57
N GLY A 57 9.89 -4.99 -8.78
CA GLY A 57 11.30 -4.95 -9.21
C GLY A 57 12.14 -3.83 -8.60
N ASP A 58 11.54 -2.77 -8.05
CA ASP A 58 12.23 -1.65 -7.41
C ASP A 58 11.30 -0.86 -6.47
N GLY A 59 11.85 0.20 -5.85
CA GLY A 59 11.11 1.17 -5.06
C GLY A 59 10.24 0.55 -3.97
N LEU A 60 9.00 1.02 -3.87
CA LEU A 60 8.04 0.57 -2.86
C LEU A 60 7.66 -0.90 -3.03
N GLY A 61 7.52 -1.39 -4.26
CA GLY A 61 7.20 -2.80 -4.51
C GLY A 61 8.27 -3.75 -3.98
N LYS A 62 9.56 -3.40 -4.18
CA LYS A 62 10.68 -4.12 -3.56
C LYS A 62 10.57 -4.08 -2.03
N ALA A 63 10.33 -2.91 -1.43
CA ALA A 63 10.21 -2.76 0.02
C ALA A 63 9.02 -3.56 0.60
N TYR A 64 7.86 -3.58 -0.07
CA TYR A 64 6.72 -4.43 0.32
C TYR A 64 7.06 -5.92 0.26
N SER A 65 7.79 -6.36 -0.78
CA SER A 65 8.21 -7.75 -0.92
C SER A 65 9.10 -8.20 0.23
N PHE A 66 10.09 -7.39 0.61
CA PHE A 66 10.95 -7.66 1.78
C PHE A 66 10.16 -7.70 3.08
N GLU A 67 9.28 -6.71 3.29
CA GLU A 67 8.55 -6.58 4.54
C GLU A 67 7.55 -7.73 4.75
N LEU A 68 6.87 -8.16 3.69
CA LEU A 68 5.95 -9.30 3.75
C LEU A 68 6.70 -10.62 3.92
N ALA A 69 7.86 -10.78 3.27
CA ALA A 69 8.71 -11.95 3.45
C ALA A 69 9.26 -12.05 4.89
N LYS A 70 9.73 -10.93 5.48
CA LYS A 70 10.12 -10.88 6.90
C LYS A 70 9.00 -11.27 7.85
N ARG A 71 7.72 -11.07 7.45
CA ARG A 71 6.54 -11.53 8.20
C ARG A 71 6.17 -12.99 7.94
N GLY A 72 6.99 -13.70 7.16
CA GLY A 72 6.90 -15.14 6.94
C GLY A 72 5.96 -15.54 5.82
N LEU A 73 5.67 -14.65 4.87
CA LEU A 73 4.94 -14.95 3.64
C LEU A 73 5.90 -15.25 2.49
N ASN A 74 5.57 -16.24 1.67
CA ASN A 74 6.19 -16.41 0.36
C ASN A 74 5.71 -15.29 -0.58
N ILE A 75 6.52 -14.89 -1.56
CA ILE A 75 6.23 -13.72 -2.39
C ILE A 75 6.06 -14.11 -3.86
N VAL A 76 4.96 -13.68 -4.47
CA VAL A 76 4.81 -13.63 -5.94
C VAL A 76 5.14 -12.22 -6.38
N MET A 77 6.24 -12.06 -7.09
CA MET A 77 6.74 -10.78 -7.61
C MET A 77 6.36 -10.61 -9.07
N ILE A 78 5.63 -9.56 -9.39
CA ILE A 78 5.17 -9.29 -10.77
C ILE A 78 5.69 -7.94 -11.23
N SER A 79 6.45 -7.89 -12.32
CA SER A 79 6.92 -6.65 -12.95
C SER A 79 7.36 -6.92 -14.40
N ARG A 80 7.60 -5.84 -15.17
CA ARG A 80 7.99 -5.94 -16.60
C ARG A 80 9.45 -6.32 -16.83
N THR A 81 10.36 -5.95 -15.93
CA THR A 81 11.81 -6.11 -16.10
C THR A 81 12.29 -7.35 -15.35
N LEU A 82 12.58 -8.43 -16.12
CA LEU A 82 12.93 -9.74 -15.56
C LEU A 82 14.22 -9.70 -14.73
N GLU A 83 15.26 -9.00 -15.19
CA GLU A 83 16.57 -8.94 -14.52
C GLU A 83 16.43 -8.27 -13.12
N LYS A 84 15.58 -7.21 -13.04
CA LYS A 84 15.31 -6.58 -11.73
C LYS A 84 14.58 -7.54 -10.79
N LEU A 85 13.58 -8.27 -11.30
CA LEU A 85 12.84 -9.26 -10.51
C LEU A 85 13.76 -10.37 -10.00
N GLN A 86 14.61 -10.93 -10.86
CA GLN A 86 15.55 -12.00 -10.48
C GLN A 86 16.50 -11.55 -9.38
N ARG A 87 17.10 -10.35 -9.53
CA ARG A 87 17.98 -9.78 -8.51
C ARG A 87 17.27 -9.61 -7.17
N VAL A 88 16.09 -8.97 -7.18
CA VAL A 88 15.35 -8.71 -5.94
C VAL A 88 14.81 -10.00 -5.32
N ALA A 89 14.43 -11.00 -6.13
CA ALA A 89 14.02 -12.30 -5.65
C ALA A 89 15.14 -13.00 -4.87
N SER A 90 16.34 -13.06 -5.44
CA SER A 90 17.52 -13.64 -4.76
C SER A 90 17.82 -12.91 -3.45
N GLU A 91 17.78 -11.57 -3.46
CA GLU A 91 17.98 -10.77 -2.24
C GLU A 91 16.92 -11.07 -1.16
N VAL A 92 15.66 -11.27 -1.54
CA VAL A 92 14.55 -11.60 -0.60
C VAL A 92 14.72 -13.01 -0.04
N GLU A 93 15.02 -13.99 -0.89
CA GLU A 93 15.22 -15.39 -0.50
C GLU A 93 16.42 -15.53 0.47
N GLU A 94 17.54 -14.88 0.14
CA GLU A 94 18.74 -14.90 0.98
C GLU A 94 18.51 -14.23 2.34
N ALA A 95 17.81 -13.09 2.36
CA ALA A 95 17.59 -12.32 3.59
C ALA A 95 16.50 -12.91 4.51
N THR A 96 15.56 -13.69 3.99
CA THR A 96 14.36 -14.10 4.75
C THR A 96 14.10 -15.60 4.78
N GLY A 97 14.69 -16.37 3.87
CA GLY A 97 14.43 -17.80 3.69
C GLY A 97 13.04 -18.12 3.10
N GLN A 98 12.28 -17.11 2.69
CA GLN A 98 10.96 -17.30 2.07
C GLN A 98 11.11 -17.56 0.56
N LYS A 99 10.19 -18.37 0.00
CA LYS A 99 10.18 -18.67 -1.43
C LYS A 99 9.70 -17.46 -2.24
N VAL A 100 10.32 -17.21 -3.39
CA VAL A 100 9.89 -16.17 -4.32
C VAL A 100 9.52 -16.78 -5.67
N LYS A 101 8.34 -16.44 -6.16
CA LYS A 101 7.87 -16.76 -7.51
C LYS A 101 7.88 -15.51 -8.36
N ILE A 102 8.52 -15.56 -9.52
CA ILE A 102 8.62 -14.44 -10.45
C ILE A 102 7.62 -14.62 -11.59
N ILE A 103 6.89 -13.55 -11.92
CA ILE A 103 6.03 -13.46 -13.09
C ILE A 103 6.41 -12.20 -13.86
N GLN A 104 6.92 -12.35 -15.08
CA GLN A 104 7.15 -11.20 -15.95
C GLN A 104 5.85 -10.76 -16.60
N ALA A 105 5.40 -9.52 -16.33
CA ALA A 105 4.19 -8.96 -16.92
C ALA A 105 4.30 -7.45 -17.08
N ASP A 106 3.88 -6.97 -18.25
CA ASP A 106 3.75 -5.54 -18.56
C ASP A 106 2.28 -5.14 -18.47
N PHE A 107 1.92 -4.44 -17.40
CA PHE A 107 0.55 -4.01 -17.12
C PHE A 107 0.01 -2.90 -18.03
N THR A 108 0.79 -2.42 -18.97
CA THR A 108 0.27 -1.58 -20.06
C THR A 108 -0.50 -2.41 -21.10
N LYS A 109 -0.36 -3.76 -21.07
CA LYS A 109 -0.96 -4.72 -21.99
C LYS A 109 -2.06 -5.53 -21.31
N ASP A 110 -3.19 -5.69 -21.98
CA ASP A 110 -4.32 -6.48 -21.45
C ASP A 110 -4.09 -8.01 -21.51
N SER A 111 -3.18 -8.49 -22.34
CA SER A 111 -2.92 -9.92 -22.56
C SER A 111 -2.25 -10.66 -21.39
N VAL A 112 -1.81 -9.95 -20.34
CA VAL A 112 -0.99 -10.52 -19.26
C VAL A 112 -1.78 -11.28 -18.20
N TYR A 113 -3.08 -10.99 -18.05
CA TYR A 113 -3.86 -11.44 -16.89
C TYR A 113 -4.12 -12.95 -16.89
N LYS A 114 -4.31 -13.57 -18.06
CA LYS A 114 -4.50 -15.03 -18.16
C LYS A 114 -3.28 -15.77 -17.64
N ASN A 115 -2.09 -15.38 -18.08
CA ASN A 115 -0.84 -15.97 -17.60
C ASN A 115 -0.65 -15.76 -16.10
N ILE A 116 -1.02 -14.58 -15.56
CA ILE A 116 -0.94 -14.32 -14.13
C ILE A 116 -1.91 -15.22 -13.36
N GLU A 117 -3.17 -15.34 -13.81
CA GLU A 117 -4.20 -16.18 -13.18
C GLU A 117 -3.76 -17.65 -13.12
N GLU A 118 -3.26 -18.19 -14.23
CA GLU A 118 -2.70 -19.55 -14.33
C GLU A 118 -1.46 -19.71 -13.43
N SER A 119 -0.58 -18.71 -13.39
CA SER A 119 0.64 -18.77 -12.58
C SER A 119 0.38 -18.76 -11.08
N VAL A 120 -0.71 -18.16 -10.61
CA VAL A 120 -1.08 -18.13 -9.20
C VAL A 120 -2.08 -19.22 -8.80
N GLU A 121 -2.36 -20.17 -9.72
CA GLU A 121 -3.25 -21.29 -9.44
C GLU A 121 -2.67 -22.19 -8.34
N GLY A 122 -3.52 -22.71 -7.46
CA GLY A 122 -3.12 -23.54 -6.32
C GLY A 122 -2.39 -22.81 -5.18
N LEU A 123 -2.11 -21.50 -5.30
CA LEU A 123 -1.46 -20.74 -4.23
C LEU A 123 -2.50 -20.18 -3.24
N GLU A 124 -2.25 -20.37 -1.94
CA GLU A 124 -3.04 -19.76 -0.87
C GLU A 124 -2.61 -18.29 -0.64
N ILE A 125 -3.20 -17.38 -1.42
CA ILE A 125 -2.84 -15.97 -1.40
C ILE A 125 -3.59 -15.25 -0.28
N GLY A 126 -2.82 -14.75 0.71
CA GLY A 126 -3.34 -13.97 1.85
C GLY A 126 -3.26 -12.47 1.66
N VAL A 127 -2.32 -11.99 0.86
CA VAL A 127 -2.08 -10.55 0.66
C VAL A 127 -1.92 -10.22 -0.82
N LEU A 128 -2.55 -9.14 -1.27
CA LEU A 128 -2.30 -8.51 -2.57
C LEU A 128 -1.85 -7.06 -2.37
N VAL A 129 -0.75 -6.67 -2.99
CA VAL A 129 -0.27 -5.29 -3.05
C VAL A 129 -0.32 -4.81 -4.50
N ASN A 130 -1.32 -4.03 -4.84
CA ASN A 130 -1.43 -3.34 -6.12
C ASN A 130 -0.58 -2.07 -6.06
N ASN A 131 0.71 -2.21 -6.39
CA ASN A 131 1.69 -1.14 -6.32
C ASN A 131 2.09 -0.62 -7.70
N VAL A 132 1.92 -1.40 -8.78
CA VAL A 132 2.28 -0.92 -10.12
C VAL A 132 1.58 0.39 -10.44
N GLY A 133 2.32 1.28 -11.11
CA GLY A 133 1.78 2.56 -11.56
C GLY A 133 2.80 3.34 -12.37
N MET A 134 2.30 4.23 -13.20
CA MET A 134 3.13 5.10 -14.04
C MET A 134 2.57 6.52 -14.07
N LEU A 135 3.43 7.47 -14.38
CA LEU A 135 3.06 8.84 -14.71
C LEU A 135 2.83 8.95 -16.22
N HIS A 136 1.92 9.82 -16.63
CA HIS A 136 1.70 10.17 -18.03
C HIS A 136 2.94 10.87 -18.62
N ASN A 137 3.51 11.81 -17.86
CA ASN A 137 4.75 12.48 -18.18
C ASN A 137 5.59 12.60 -16.91
N PRO A 138 6.93 12.40 -16.96
CA PRO A 138 7.82 12.64 -15.83
C PRO A 138 7.77 14.06 -15.29
N LEU A 139 7.54 15.05 -16.18
CA LEU A 139 7.44 16.47 -15.82
C LEU A 139 5.98 16.94 -15.83
N PRO A 140 5.62 17.89 -14.92
CA PRO A 140 4.30 18.50 -14.93
C PRO A 140 4.02 19.17 -16.28
N CYS A 141 2.88 18.87 -16.91
CA CYS A 141 2.52 19.48 -18.18
C CYS A 141 1.02 19.77 -18.27
N ARG A 142 0.65 20.78 -19.05
CA ARG A 142 -0.76 21.03 -19.37
C ARG A 142 -1.33 19.88 -20.18
N PHE A 143 -2.61 19.58 -20.00
CA PHE A 143 -3.29 18.45 -20.61
C PHE A 143 -3.09 18.36 -22.14
N LEU A 144 -3.18 19.48 -22.85
CA LEU A 144 -3.00 19.55 -24.31
C LEU A 144 -1.54 19.61 -24.77
N ASN A 145 -0.58 19.83 -23.86
CA ASN A 145 0.84 19.98 -24.19
C ASN A 145 1.66 18.73 -23.83
N GLY A 146 1.00 17.72 -23.24
CA GLY A 146 1.63 16.42 -22.94
C GLY A 146 1.70 15.52 -24.17
N PRO A 147 2.39 14.38 -24.05
CA PRO A 147 2.32 13.33 -25.06
C PRO A 147 0.87 12.89 -25.23
N ASP A 148 0.56 12.31 -26.40
CA ASP A 148 -0.76 11.73 -26.63
C ASP A 148 -1.13 10.77 -25.49
N ILE A 149 -2.37 10.87 -25.04
CA ILE A 149 -2.88 9.98 -24.00
C ILE A 149 -3.07 8.63 -24.64
N ASP A 150 -2.10 7.75 -24.47
CA ASP A 150 -2.26 6.35 -24.82
C ASP A 150 -3.01 5.63 -23.69
N GLU A 151 -3.54 4.46 -24.00
CA GLU A 151 -4.25 3.65 -23.03
C GLU A 151 -3.33 3.08 -21.93
N SER A 152 -2.00 3.21 -22.07
CA SER A 152 -0.99 2.63 -21.19
C SER A 152 -1.16 3.08 -19.74
N LEU A 153 -1.43 4.38 -19.53
CA LEU A 153 -1.65 4.88 -18.17
C LEU A 153 -2.92 4.29 -17.54
N ILE A 154 -4.01 4.22 -18.32
CA ILE A 154 -5.27 3.66 -17.86
C ILE A 154 -5.10 2.17 -17.55
N ASN A 155 -4.48 1.43 -18.46
CA ASN A 155 -4.19 0.01 -18.29
C ASN A 155 -3.30 -0.24 -17.06
N CYS A 156 -2.23 0.54 -16.92
CA CYS A 156 -1.28 0.36 -15.81
C CYS A 156 -1.85 0.80 -14.46
N ASN A 157 -2.56 1.95 -14.37
CA ASN A 157 -2.97 2.52 -13.09
C ASN A 157 -4.37 2.12 -12.64
N ILE A 158 -5.26 1.73 -13.57
CA ILE A 158 -6.67 1.44 -13.28
C ILE A 158 -7.01 -0.01 -13.58
N ILE A 159 -6.86 -0.43 -14.85
CA ILE A 159 -7.26 -1.78 -15.28
C ILE A 159 -6.45 -2.85 -14.53
N SER A 160 -5.15 -2.61 -14.30
CA SER A 160 -4.31 -3.54 -13.54
C SER A 160 -4.85 -3.79 -12.13
N VAL A 161 -5.25 -2.72 -11.44
CA VAL A 161 -5.81 -2.84 -10.07
C VAL A 161 -7.13 -3.61 -10.09
N ILE A 162 -8.01 -3.32 -11.04
CA ILE A 162 -9.30 -4.01 -11.17
C ILE A 162 -9.07 -5.50 -11.44
N LYS A 163 -8.28 -5.84 -12.48
CA LYS A 163 -8.05 -7.23 -12.91
C LYS A 163 -7.31 -8.04 -11.86
N MET A 164 -6.23 -7.50 -11.28
CA MET A 164 -5.50 -8.17 -10.19
C MET A 164 -6.38 -8.40 -8.97
N THR A 165 -7.19 -7.41 -8.59
CA THR A 165 -8.14 -7.54 -7.50
C THR A 165 -9.16 -8.64 -7.80
N GLN A 166 -9.74 -8.70 -9.00
CA GLN A 166 -10.69 -9.74 -9.39
C GLN A 166 -10.08 -11.15 -9.31
N ILE A 167 -8.85 -11.34 -9.85
CA ILE A 167 -8.15 -12.63 -9.85
C ILE A 167 -7.94 -13.12 -8.41
N ILE A 168 -7.41 -12.24 -7.55
CA ILE A 168 -7.02 -12.62 -6.20
C ILE A 168 -8.21 -12.71 -5.26
N LEU A 169 -9.21 -11.83 -5.41
CA LEU A 169 -10.41 -11.82 -4.59
C LEU A 169 -11.21 -13.12 -4.72
N LYS A 170 -11.31 -13.71 -5.93
CA LYS A 170 -11.90 -15.03 -6.16
C LYS A 170 -11.25 -16.13 -5.31
N LYS A 171 -9.95 -16.00 -4.99
CA LYS A 171 -9.21 -16.96 -4.15
C LYS A 171 -9.33 -16.66 -2.65
N MET A 172 -9.55 -15.40 -2.27
CA MET A 172 -9.72 -14.97 -0.87
C MET A 172 -11.14 -15.18 -0.37
N GLU A 173 -12.16 -14.92 -1.19
CA GLU A 173 -13.57 -14.94 -0.81
C GLU A 173 -14.03 -16.29 -0.22
N PRO A 174 -13.71 -17.46 -0.81
CA PRO A 174 -14.12 -18.77 -0.23
C PRO A 174 -13.52 -19.02 1.15
N ARG A 175 -12.34 -18.46 1.44
CA ARG A 175 -11.65 -18.60 2.73
C ARG A 175 -12.08 -17.56 3.76
N GLN A 176 -12.82 -16.52 3.34
CA GLN A 176 -13.24 -15.37 4.17
C GLN A 176 -12.05 -14.70 4.87
N LYS A 177 -10.90 -14.65 4.21
CA LYS A 177 -9.64 -14.09 4.73
C LYS A 177 -8.85 -13.47 3.59
N GLY A 178 -8.34 -12.27 3.80
CA GLY A 178 -7.45 -11.62 2.85
C GLY A 178 -7.20 -10.15 3.16
N LEU A 179 -6.11 -9.65 2.61
CA LEU A 179 -5.73 -8.24 2.67
C LEU A 179 -5.37 -7.75 1.27
N ILE A 180 -6.03 -6.70 0.80
CA ILE A 180 -5.72 -6.04 -0.47
C ILE A 180 -5.31 -4.61 -0.17
N LEU A 181 -4.09 -4.26 -0.55
CA LEU A 181 -3.53 -2.92 -0.44
C LEU A 181 -3.40 -2.31 -1.83
N ASN A 182 -4.14 -1.24 -2.08
CA ASN A 182 -4.11 -0.51 -3.34
C ASN A 182 -3.32 0.80 -3.15
N LEU A 183 -2.18 0.95 -3.82
CA LEU A 183 -1.33 2.13 -3.66
C LEU A 183 -1.89 3.32 -4.44
N SER A 184 -2.36 4.30 -3.70
CA SER A 184 -2.77 5.61 -4.19
C SER A 184 -1.67 6.66 -3.92
N SER A 185 -1.99 7.91 -4.11
CA SER A 185 -1.09 9.05 -3.92
C SER A 185 -1.83 10.20 -3.23
N GLY A 186 -1.11 11.06 -2.54
CA GLY A 186 -1.65 12.34 -2.08
C GLY A 186 -2.26 13.17 -3.22
N LEU A 187 -1.74 13.05 -4.44
CA LEU A 187 -2.30 13.69 -5.63
C LEU A 187 -3.67 13.13 -6.05
N GLY A 188 -4.09 12.01 -5.50
CA GLY A 188 -5.45 11.46 -5.67
C GLY A 188 -6.49 12.00 -4.67
N THR A 189 -6.08 12.80 -3.69
CA THR A 189 -6.99 13.33 -2.65
C THR A 189 -7.56 14.71 -2.97
N PHE A 190 -7.00 15.39 -3.95
CA PHE A 190 -7.44 16.69 -4.45
C PHE A 190 -7.17 16.82 -5.96
N PRO A 191 -7.90 17.67 -6.69
CA PRO A 191 -7.61 17.95 -8.10
C PRO A 191 -6.20 18.57 -8.26
N CYS A 192 -5.33 17.91 -9.02
CA CYS A 192 -3.96 18.36 -9.21
C CYS A 192 -3.73 18.81 -10.67
N PRO A 193 -3.69 20.12 -10.95
CA PRO A 193 -3.34 20.64 -12.28
C PRO A 193 -1.97 20.11 -12.73
N LEU A 194 -1.74 19.99 -14.01
CA LEU A 194 -0.52 19.50 -14.65
C LEU A 194 -0.26 17.98 -14.48
N TYR A 195 -0.98 17.30 -13.56
CA TYR A 195 -0.98 15.85 -13.36
C TYR A 195 -2.39 15.26 -13.50
N THR A 196 -3.22 15.84 -14.38
CA THR A 196 -4.66 15.56 -14.49
C THR A 196 -4.98 14.08 -14.55
N MET A 197 -4.40 13.32 -15.51
CA MET A 197 -4.68 11.89 -15.68
C MET A 197 -4.16 11.05 -14.52
N TYR A 198 -2.96 11.36 -14.03
CA TYR A 198 -2.41 10.65 -12.87
C TYR A 198 -3.24 10.88 -11.61
N SER A 199 -3.57 12.15 -11.31
CA SER A 199 -4.42 12.52 -10.17
C SER A 199 -5.77 11.82 -10.23
N ALA A 200 -6.42 11.83 -11.41
CA ALA A 200 -7.70 11.14 -11.63
C ALA A 200 -7.58 9.63 -11.42
N SER A 201 -6.51 8.99 -11.93
CA SER A 201 -6.29 7.54 -11.73
C SER A 201 -6.11 7.20 -10.25
N LYS A 202 -5.40 8.04 -9.49
CA LYS A 202 -5.18 7.82 -8.06
C LYS A 202 -6.42 8.13 -7.20
N ALA A 203 -7.27 9.05 -7.62
CA ALA A 203 -8.60 9.27 -7.04
C ALA A 203 -9.53 8.07 -7.25
N PHE A 204 -9.50 7.47 -8.46
CA PHE A 204 -10.21 6.22 -8.75
C PHE A 204 -9.84 5.13 -7.72
N ILE A 205 -8.56 4.91 -7.46
CA ILE A 205 -8.08 3.90 -6.49
C ILE A 205 -8.66 4.13 -5.10
N CYS A 206 -8.72 5.38 -4.64
CA CYS A 206 -9.30 5.71 -3.34
C CYS A 206 -10.79 5.34 -3.26
N THR A 207 -11.56 5.69 -4.28
CA THR A 207 -13.00 5.44 -4.31
C THR A 207 -13.30 3.96 -4.51
N PHE A 208 -12.61 3.30 -5.45
CA PHE A 208 -12.71 1.86 -5.69
C PHE A 208 -12.46 1.03 -4.44
N SER A 209 -11.36 1.33 -3.72
CA SER A 209 -11.02 0.60 -2.50
C SER A 209 -12.06 0.77 -1.40
N LYS A 210 -12.61 1.98 -1.21
CA LYS A 210 -13.64 2.25 -0.20
C LYS A 210 -14.94 1.52 -0.51
N ALA A 211 -15.39 1.56 -1.78
CA ALA A 211 -16.59 0.88 -2.22
C ALA A 211 -16.45 -0.65 -2.03
N LEU A 212 -15.34 -1.19 -2.52
CA LEU A 212 -15.08 -2.63 -2.42
C LEU A 212 -14.92 -3.10 -0.96
N GLN A 213 -14.31 -2.28 -0.08
CA GLN A 213 -14.25 -2.59 1.35
C GLN A 213 -15.64 -2.69 1.98
N ALA A 214 -16.59 -1.83 1.58
CA ALA A 214 -17.95 -1.89 2.09
C ALA A 214 -18.65 -3.21 1.68
N GLU A 215 -18.41 -3.69 0.46
CA GLU A 215 -18.96 -4.96 -0.05
C GLU A 215 -18.37 -6.20 0.65
N TYR A 216 -17.07 -6.18 0.98
CA TYR A 216 -16.34 -7.35 1.46
C TYR A 216 -16.00 -7.34 2.96
N LYS A 217 -16.37 -6.28 3.69
CA LYS A 217 -16.09 -6.16 5.14
C LYS A 217 -16.63 -7.35 5.95
N GLU A 218 -17.87 -7.75 5.68
CA GLU A 218 -18.52 -8.87 6.40
C GLU A 218 -17.97 -10.24 5.98
N LYS A 219 -17.25 -10.29 4.86
CA LYS A 219 -16.58 -11.50 4.37
C LYS A 219 -15.14 -11.67 4.90
N GLY A 220 -14.76 -10.92 5.93
CA GLY A 220 -13.42 -11.02 6.55
C GLY A 220 -12.26 -10.58 5.66
N ILE A 221 -12.53 -9.85 4.57
CA ILE A 221 -11.51 -9.36 3.65
C ILE A 221 -11.30 -7.87 3.87
N ILE A 222 -10.05 -7.49 4.08
CA ILE A 222 -9.65 -6.10 4.30
C ILE A 222 -9.14 -5.51 2.99
N ILE A 223 -9.76 -4.41 2.53
CA ILE A 223 -9.38 -3.74 1.28
C ILE A 223 -9.12 -2.26 1.56
N GLN A 224 -7.92 -1.79 1.29
CA GLN A 224 -7.52 -0.43 1.66
C GLN A 224 -6.75 0.29 0.55
N ALA A 225 -7.02 1.60 0.42
CA ALA A 225 -6.16 2.50 -0.34
C ALA A 225 -5.06 3.05 0.57
N CYS A 226 -3.81 2.75 0.24
CA CYS A 226 -2.64 3.34 0.88
C CYS A 226 -2.29 4.65 0.19
N ILE A 227 -2.60 5.78 0.83
CA ILE A 227 -2.31 7.11 0.30
C ILE A 227 -0.86 7.45 0.67
N LEU A 228 0.02 7.35 -0.30
CA LEU A 228 1.39 7.84 -0.16
C LEU A 228 1.34 9.37 -0.25
N GLN A 229 1.57 10.05 0.85
CA GLN A 229 1.81 11.50 0.82
C GLN A 229 3.12 11.73 0.06
N LEU A 230 3.24 12.90 -0.62
CA LEU A 230 4.48 13.31 -1.28
C LEU A 230 5.64 13.18 -0.29
N ILE A 231 6.34 12.05 -0.40
CA ILE A 231 7.53 11.82 0.41
C ILE A 231 8.61 12.67 -0.27
N PRO A 232 9.27 13.60 0.44
CA PRO A 232 10.36 14.37 -0.14
C PRO A 232 11.37 13.44 -0.81
N LEU A 233 11.88 13.83 -1.97
CA LEU A 233 12.82 13.05 -2.80
C LEU A 233 14.02 12.45 -2.05
N TRP A 234 14.39 13.01 -0.89
CA TRP A 234 15.46 12.50 -0.04
C TRP A 234 15.13 11.22 0.77
N VAL A 235 13.86 10.77 0.77
CA VAL A 235 13.42 9.53 1.43
C VAL A 235 13.66 8.29 0.58
N PHE A 236 14.08 8.42 -0.69
CA PHE A 236 14.39 7.28 -1.56
C PHE A 236 15.66 6.48 -1.17
N HIS A 237 16.29 6.76 -0.02
CA HIS A 237 17.28 5.87 0.57
C HIS A 237 16.60 4.62 1.13
N SER A 238 17.17 3.44 0.86
CA SER A 238 16.57 2.10 1.04
C SER A 238 15.93 1.85 2.40
N ASP A 239 16.51 2.36 3.48
CA ASP A 239 16.04 2.10 4.85
C ASP A 239 14.73 2.82 5.19
N ARG A 240 14.49 4.00 4.59
CA ARG A 240 13.26 4.77 4.84
C ARG A 240 12.06 4.32 4.00
N LEU A 241 12.29 3.61 2.88
CA LEU A 241 11.21 2.97 2.13
C LEU A 241 10.57 1.84 2.96
N GLN A 242 11.37 1.09 3.72
CA GLN A 242 10.85 0.07 4.64
C GLN A 242 10.00 0.68 5.75
N GLU A 243 10.41 1.82 6.31
CA GLU A 243 9.61 2.55 7.30
C GLU A 243 8.28 3.05 6.71
N THR A 244 8.27 3.51 5.46
CA THR A 244 7.05 3.98 4.78
C THR A 244 6.07 2.84 4.57
N VAL A 245 6.55 1.67 4.16
CA VAL A 245 5.74 0.46 4.02
C VAL A 245 5.19 0.03 5.37
N LEU A 246 6.02 0.02 6.41
CA LEU A 246 5.61 -0.31 7.77
C LEU A 246 4.55 0.66 8.31
N HIS A 247 4.69 1.95 8.01
CA HIS A 247 3.71 2.97 8.35
C HIS A 247 2.36 2.74 7.65
N ALA A 248 2.37 2.32 6.37
CA ALA A 248 1.15 1.96 5.66
C ALA A 248 0.42 0.79 6.34
N PHE A 249 1.14 -0.28 6.70
CA PHE A 249 0.54 -1.41 7.43
C PHE A 249 -0.05 -1.02 8.79
N THR A 250 0.61 -0.14 9.54
CA THR A 250 0.15 0.21 10.89
C THR A 250 -0.96 1.26 10.92
N ARG A 251 -0.99 2.16 9.95
CA ARG A 251 -1.95 3.27 9.92
C ARG A 251 -3.31 2.87 9.37
N TYR A 252 -3.35 1.92 8.42
CA TYR A 252 -4.56 1.63 7.66
C TYR A 252 -5.25 0.33 8.05
N LEU A 253 -4.64 -0.51 8.90
CA LEU A 253 -5.22 -1.78 9.37
C LEU A 253 -5.92 -1.66 10.73
N LYS A 254 -6.33 -0.45 11.11
CA LYS A 254 -7.23 -0.14 12.21
C LYS A 254 -8.62 0.14 11.62
#